data_f99b2f8b2378dbeb17fad06dd2cd0266
#
_entry.id   f99b2f8b2378dbeb17fad06dd2cd0266
#
_cell.length_a   1.000
_cell.length_b   1.000
_cell.length_c   1.000
_cell.angle_alpha   90.00
_cell.angle_beta   90.00
_cell.angle_gamma   90.00
#
_symmetry.space_group_name_H-M   'P 1'
#
loop_
_entity.id
_entity.type
_entity.pdbx_description
1 polymer ?
#
loop_
_entity_poly.entity_id
_entity_poly.type
_entity_poly.pdbx_seq_one_letter_code
_entity_poly.pdbx_strand_id
1 'polypeptide(L)'
;AAAKDLGQAIVVENKVGAAGMIGLKAMASAKPDGYTIGQIPISVTRFSQLGSIAIDPLKDLTYIARTSGQTFGIAVLSNNRWKSLADLVAEARSNPGKLTYAHSGVGGATHVGMEEFAMAAGVKFNHIPFKGGADALQAVLGGHVDMLADSSSWAPQVDAGKMRLLATWGEQRTKRY
;
A
#
# COMPACT_ATOMS: atom_id res chain seq x y z
N ALA A 1 -13.99 11.99 16.69
CA ALA A 1 -13.19 13.01 17.39
C ALA A 1 -13.35 14.36 16.66
N ALA A 2 -12.80 14.55 15.46
CA ALA A 2 -12.76 15.86 14.80
C ALA A 2 -14.13 16.54 14.58
N ALA A 3 -15.20 15.80 14.28
CA ALA A 3 -16.55 16.37 14.13
C ALA A 3 -17.04 17.03 15.42
N LYS A 4 -16.67 16.48 16.59
CA LYS A 4 -17.04 17.05 17.89
C LYS A 4 -16.29 18.37 18.14
N ASP A 5 -15.02 18.40 17.79
CA ASP A 5 -14.16 19.59 18.02
C ASP A 5 -14.51 20.73 17.06
N LEU A 6 -14.93 20.41 15.83
CA LEU A 6 -15.33 21.36 14.81
C LEU A 6 -16.81 21.79 14.91
N GLY A 7 -17.63 21.12 15.71
CA GLY A 7 -19.07 21.38 15.82
C GLY A 7 -19.85 21.10 14.53
N GLN A 8 -19.27 20.36 13.59
CA GLN A 8 -19.85 20.07 12.28
C GLN A 8 -19.69 18.59 11.93
N ALA A 9 -20.65 18.07 11.17
CA ALA A 9 -20.57 16.70 10.66
C ALA A 9 -19.43 16.57 9.63
N ILE A 10 -18.65 15.48 9.76
CA ILE A 10 -17.64 15.12 8.77
C ILE A 10 -18.11 13.86 8.04
N VAL A 11 -18.27 13.97 6.72
CA VAL A 11 -18.61 12.84 5.85
C VAL A 11 -17.32 12.26 5.28
N VAL A 12 -17.04 10.98 5.57
CA VAL A 12 -15.88 10.28 5.05
C VAL A 12 -16.27 9.56 3.75
N GLU A 13 -15.62 9.92 2.66
CA GLU A 13 -15.78 9.26 1.36
C GLU A 13 -14.53 8.45 1.00
N ASN A 14 -14.69 7.17 0.72
CA ASN A 14 -13.63 6.30 0.24
C ASN A 14 -13.64 6.21 -1.29
N LYS A 15 -12.79 6.98 -1.96
CA LYS A 15 -12.62 6.96 -3.42
C LYS A 15 -11.38 6.13 -3.79
N VAL A 16 -11.56 4.83 -3.88
CA VAL A 16 -10.47 3.87 -4.12
C VAL A 16 -10.12 3.74 -5.61
N GLY A 17 -8.88 3.34 -5.90
CA GLY A 17 -8.41 3.00 -7.25
C GLY A 17 -7.18 3.79 -7.68
N ALA A 18 -6.48 3.24 -8.72
CA ALA A 18 -5.27 3.81 -9.31
C ALA A 18 -4.23 4.24 -8.27
N ALA A 19 -3.93 3.37 -7.29
CA ALA A 19 -3.01 3.65 -6.18
C ALA A 19 -3.32 4.97 -5.42
N GLY A 20 -4.61 5.31 -5.26
CA GLY A 20 -5.09 6.51 -4.56
C GLY A 20 -5.31 7.74 -5.45
N MET A 21 -5.01 7.67 -6.75
CA MET A 21 -5.12 8.83 -7.65
C MET A 21 -6.56 9.23 -7.95
N ILE A 22 -7.54 8.32 -7.82
CA ILE A 22 -8.96 8.68 -7.98
C ILE A 22 -9.39 9.62 -6.87
N GLY A 23 -9.08 9.32 -5.61
CA GLY A 23 -9.37 10.20 -4.48
C GLY A 23 -8.65 11.55 -4.58
N LEU A 24 -7.37 11.53 -4.98
CA LEU A 24 -6.60 12.74 -5.21
C LEU A 24 -7.25 13.67 -6.25
N LYS A 25 -7.64 13.12 -7.41
CA LYS A 25 -8.29 13.91 -8.47
C LYS A 25 -9.61 14.50 -8.00
N ALA A 26 -10.42 13.74 -7.27
CA ALA A 26 -11.69 14.22 -6.73
C ALA A 26 -11.48 15.37 -5.74
N MET A 27 -10.48 15.29 -4.86
CA MET A 27 -10.12 16.35 -3.94
C MET A 27 -9.60 17.59 -4.68
N ALA A 28 -8.66 17.43 -5.61
CA ALA A 28 -8.08 18.54 -6.36
C ALA A 28 -9.08 19.27 -7.26
N SER A 29 -10.18 18.61 -7.66
CA SER A 29 -11.28 19.22 -8.43
C SER A 29 -12.34 19.89 -7.56
N ALA A 30 -12.28 19.75 -6.24
CA ALA A 30 -13.21 20.41 -5.33
C ALA A 30 -12.87 21.89 -5.17
N LYS A 31 -13.83 22.67 -4.67
CA LYS A 31 -13.59 24.09 -4.35
C LYS A 31 -12.52 24.19 -3.27
N PRO A 32 -11.55 25.12 -3.41
CA PRO A 32 -10.49 25.30 -2.42
C PRO A 32 -10.94 26.18 -1.23
N ASP A 33 -12.09 25.85 -0.66
CA ASP A 33 -12.74 26.60 0.42
C ASP A 33 -12.49 26.02 1.83
N GLY A 34 -11.68 24.93 1.90
CA GLY A 34 -11.36 24.27 3.16
C GLY A 34 -12.37 23.22 3.61
N TYR A 35 -13.50 23.06 2.94
CA TYR A 35 -14.50 22.06 3.29
C TYR A 35 -14.26 20.68 2.67
N THR A 36 -13.34 20.58 1.71
CA THR A 36 -12.89 19.29 1.16
C THR A 36 -11.42 19.07 1.48
N ILE A 37 -11.14 18.10 2.33
CA ILE A 37 -9.78 17.68 2.67
C ILE A 37 -9.59 16.22 2.28
N GLY A 38 -8.36 15.80 2.03
CA GLY A 38 -8.08 14.43 1.64
C GLY A 38 -6.76 13.93 2.15
N GLN A 39 -6.67 12.61 2.33
CA GLN A 39 -5.41 11.94 2.56
C GLN A 39 -4.79 11.58 1.20
N ILE A 40 -3.55 11.98 0.98
CA ILE A 40 -2.82 11.66 -0.24
C ILE A 40 -1.68 10.68 0.04
N PRO A 41 -1.49 9.67 -0.83
CA PRO A 41 -0.38 8.73 -0.71
C PRO A 41 0.91 9.35 -1.25
N ILE A 42 2.06 8.87 -0.78
CA ILE A 42 3.39 9.29 -1.25
C ILE A 42 3.58 9.10 -2.77
N SER A 43 2.89 8.15 -3.38
CA SER A 43 2.95 7.88 -4.82
C SER A 43 2.50 9.05 -5.70
N VAL A 44 1.81 10.07 -5.15
CA VAL A 44 1.42 11.27 -5.92
C VAL A 44 2.62 11.96 -6.57
N THR A 45 3.74 12.06 -5.88
CA THR A 45 4.96 12.69 -6.40
C THR A 45 5.52 11.95 -7.61
N ARG A 46 5.52 10.61 -7.57
CA ARG A 46 5.95 9.77 -8.70
C ARG A 46 5.01 9.91 -9.89
N PHE A 47 3.72 9.80 -9.70
CA PHE A 47 2.74 9.90 -10.79
C PHE A 47 2.74 11.28 -11.45
N SER A 48 3.00 12.34 -10.69
CA SER A 48 3.20 13.69 -11.22
C SER A 48 4.46 13.76 -12.09
N GLN A 49 5.60 13.28 -11.59
CA GLN A 49 6.86 13.29 -12.34
C GLN A 49 6.82 12.45 -13.63
N LEU A 50 6.07 11.33 -13.60
CA LEU A 50 5.85 10.49 -14.79
C LEU A 50 4.81 11.08 -15.78
N GLY A 51 4.23 12.24 -15.48
CA GLY A 51 3.18 12.83 -16.31
C GLY A 51 1.88 12.03 -16.33
N SER A 52 1.71 11.07 -15.43
CA SER A 52 0.52 10.21 -15.37
C SER A 52 -0.69 10.90 -14.74
N ILE A 53 -0.47 12.03 -14.06
CA ILE A 53 -1.51 12.93 -13.53
C ILE A 53 -1.15 14.38 -13.85
N ALA A 54 -2.16 15.20 -14.14
CA ALA A 54 -2.00 16.62 -14.42
C ALA A 54 -2.03 17.50 -13.14
N ILE A 55 -1.66 16.92 -12.00
CA ILE A 55 -1.62 17.62 -10.69
C ILE A 55 -0.16 17.80 -10.30
N ASP A 56 0.27 19.04 -10.10
CA ASP A 56 1.55 19.35 -9.48
C ASP A 56 1.37 19.35 -7.95
N PRO A 57 1.91 18.35 -7.23
CA PRO A 57 1.69 18.25 -5.80
C PRO A 57 2.25 19.41 -5.00
N LEU A 58 3.19 20.18 -5.55
CA LEU A 58 3.79 21.33 -4.88
C LEU A 58 3.01 22.65 -5.13
N LYS A 59 2.21 22.70 -6.18
CA LYS A 59 1.47 23.94 -6.56
C LYS A 59 -0.04 23.81 -6.35
N ASP A 60 -0.60 22.65 -6.66
CA ASP A 60 -2.04 22.44 -6.73
C ASP A 60 -2.65 21.94 -5.41
N LEU A 61 -1.81 21.63 -4.41
CA LEU A 61 -2.25 21.10 -3.13
C LEU A 61 -1.73 21.93 -1.95
N THR A 62 -2.60 22.19 -0.98
CA THR A 62 -2.21 22.78 0.30
C THR A 62 -2.04 21.67 1.34
N TYR A 63 -0.82 21.49 1.84
CA TYR A 63 -0.52 20.51 2.87
C TYR A 63 -0.85 21.03 4.25
N ILE A 64 -1.70 20.32 4.99
CA ILE A 64 -2.12 20.71 6.35
C ILE A 64 -1.22 20.05 7.39
N ALA A 65 -1.09 18.71 7.31
CA ALA A 65 -0.30 17.95 8.27
C ALA A 65 0.11 16.57 7.72
N ARG A 66 1.20 16.02 8.25
CA ARG A 66 1.54 14.62 8.11
C ARG A 66 0.81 13.83 9.19
N THR A 67 -0.23 13.09 8.82
CA THR A 67 -1.09 12.37 9.78
C THR A 67 -0.51 11.05 10.24
N SER A 68 0.27 10.36 9.39
CA SER A 68 0.88 9.07 9.73
C SER A 68 2.10 8.77 8.86
N GLY A 69 2.94 7.83 9.32
CA GLY A 69 3.89 7.09 8.50
C GLY A 69 3.32 5.70 8.23
N GLN A 70 3.39 5.24 6.99
CA GLN A 70 2.97 3.90 6.63
C GLN A 70 4.15 2.94 6.72
N THR A 71 3.93 1.80 7.37
CA THR A 71 4.89 0.69 7.37
C THR A 71 4.49 -0.29 6.28
N PHE A 72 5.22 -0.28 5.20
CA PHE A 72 5.03 -1.25 4.13
C PHE A 72 5.70 -2.57 4.49
N GLY A 73 5.13 -3.68 4.04
CA GLY A 73 5.71 -5.00 4.31
C GLY A 73 5.18 -6.10 3.41
N ILE A 74 5.82 -7.25 3.52
CA ILE A 74 5.47 -8.49 2.85
C ILE A 74 4.89 -9.43 3.90
N ALA A 75 3.63 -9.79 3.73
CA ALA A 75 2.94 -10.71 4.63
C ALA A 75 2.35 -11.90 3.88
N VAL A 76 2.32 -13.05 4.53
CA VAL A 76 1.75 -14.31 4.02
C VAL A 76 0.79 -14.91 5.02
N LEU A 77 -0.04 -15.87 4.62
CA LEU A 77 -0.86 -16.63 5.56
C LEU A 77 0.02 -17.31 6.62
N SER A 78 -0.45 -17.39 7.86
CA SER A 78 0.32 -17.98 8.97
C SER A 78 0.65 -19.46 8.75
N ASN A 79 -0.21 -20.19 8.03
CA ASN A 79 0.00 -21.59 7.65
C ASN A 79 0.84 -21.76 6.38
N ASN A 80 1.29 -20.66 5.74
CA ASN A 80 2.15 -20.73 4.57
C ASN A 80 3.47 -21.43 4.90
N ARG A 81 4.07 -22.08 3.89
CA ARG A 81 5.35 -22.79 4.01
C ARG A 81 6.53 -21.88 4.29
N TRP A 82 6.47 -20.62 3.86
CA TRP A 82 7.54 -19.64 4.12
C TRP A 82 7.45 -19.12 5.56
N LYS A 83 8.50 -19.34 6.32
CA LYS A 83 8.60 -18.90 7.72
C LYS A 83 9.47 -17.64 7.85
N SER A 84 10.27 -17.37 6.83
CA SER A 84 11.20 -16.24 6.74
C SER A 84 11.23 -15.64 5.34
N LEU A 85 11.82 -14.44 5.21
CA LEU A 85 12.10 -13.83 3.92
C LEU A 85 13.08 -14.68 3.10
N ALA A 86 14.02 -15.36 3.77
CA ALA A 86 14.98 -16.24 3.10
C ALA A 86 14.30 -17.43 2.41
N ASP A 87 13.29 -18.03 3.04
CA ASP A 87 12.51 -19.13 2.43
C ASP A 87 11.79 -18.65 1.17
N LEU A 88 11.18 -17.47 1.23
CA LEU A 88 10.51 -16.86 0.08
C LEU A 88 11.48 -16.62 -1.08
N VAL A 89 12.65 -16.04 -0.80
CA VAL A 89 13.67 -15.77 -1.81
C VAL A 89 14.22 -17.06 -2.42
N ALA A 90 14.48 -18.08 -1.61
CA ALA A 90 14.96 -19.37 -2.09
C ALA A 90 13.96 -20.02 -3.06
N GLU A 91 12.68 -19.99 -2.72
CA GLU A 91 11.65 -20.56 -3.59
C GLU A 91 11.43 -19.71 -4.86
N ALA A 92 11.48 -18.39 -4.75
CA ALA A 92 11.36 -17.50 -5.91
C ALA A 92 12.50 -17.69 -6.92
N ARG A 93 13.72 -18.01 -6.45
CA ARG A 93 14.86 -18.36 -7.31
C ARG A 93 14.64 -19.69 -8.05
N SER A 94 14.06 -20.67 -7.36
CA SER A 94 13.76 -22.00 -7.96
C SER A 94 12.55 -21.94 -8.91
N ASN A 95 11.66 -20.97 -8.74
CA ASN A 95 10.40 -20.83 -9.47
C ASN A 95 10.19 -19.40 -10.00
N PRO A 96 11.03 -18.88 -10.91
CA PRO A 96 10.98 -17.50 -11.37
C PRO A 96 9.61 -17.14 -11.96
N GLY A 97 8.98 -16.07 -11.45
CA GLY A 97 7.69 -15.56 -11.91
C GLY A 97 6.48 -16.43 -11.55
N LYS A 98 6.64 -17.50 -10.77
CA LYS A 98 5.53 -18.36 -10.34
C LYS A 98 4.81 -17.82 -9.10
N LEU A 99 5.56 -17.23 -8.18
CA LEU A 99 5.00 -16.72 -6.91
C LEU A 99 4.29 -15.41 -7.15
N THR A 100 3.07 -15.29 -6.62
CA THR A 100 2.19 -14.16 -6.84
C THR A 100 2.16 -13.23 -5.65
N TYR A 101 2.08 -11.91 -5.89
CA TYR A 101 1.84 -10.94 -4.83
C TYR A 101 0.71 -9.96 -5.16
N ALA A 102 -0.16 -9.73 -4.17
CA ALA A 102 -1.24 -8.76 -4.24
C ALA A 102 -0.76 -7.38 -3.78
N HIS A 103 -1.17 -6.32 -4.47
CA HIS A 103 -0.86 -4.93 -4.13
C HIS A 103 -1.98 -3.98 -4.53
N SER A 104 -1.98 -2.75 -4.00
CA SER A 104 -3.06 -1.75 -4.12
C SER A 104 -3.05 -0.92 -5.42
N GLY A 105 -2.29 -1.34 -6.44
CA GLY A 105 -2.31 -0.71 -7.76
C GLY A 105 -0.92 -0.53 -8.38
N VAL A 106 -0.88 -0.60 -9.71
CA VAL A 106 0.35 -0.47 -10.51
C VAL A 106 0.97 0.92 -10.32
N GLY A 107 2.29 0.98 -10.16
CA GLY A 107 3.04 2.22 -9.93
C GLY A 107 2.91 2.78 -8.49
N GLY A 108 2.08 2.18 -7.64
CA GLY A 108 1.99 2.53 -6.23
C GLY A 108 3.23 2.12 -5.44
N ALA A 109 3.37 2.63 -4.21
CA ALA A 109 4.55 2.38 -3.37
C ALA A 109 4.80 0.90 -3.10
N THR A 110 3.74 0.12 -2.91
CA THR A 110 3.84 -1.33 -2.64
C THR A 110 4.28 -2.12 -3.88
N HIS A 111 3.82 -1.74 -5.07
CA HIS A 111 4.29 -2.36 -6.32
C HIS A 111 5.77 -2.06 -6.55
N VAL A 112 6.15 -0.79 -6.50
CA VAL A 112 7.55 -0.38 -6.75
C VAL A 112 8.50 -0.98 -5.73
N GLY A 113 8.14 -0.97 -4.43
CA GLY A 113 8.97 -1.59 -3.40
C GLY A 113 9.17 -3.09 -3.59
N MET A 114 8.15 -3.81 -4.10
CA MET A 114 8.31 -5.23 -4.45
C MET A 114 9.22 -5.43 -5.67
N GLU A 115 9.12 -4.57 -6.70
CA GLU A 115 9.99 -4.65 -7.86
C GLU A 115 11.46 -4.33 -7.51
N GLU A 116 11.68 -3.32 -6.66
CA GLU A 116 13.01 -3.00 -6.13
C GLU A 116 13.59 -4.17 -5.31
N PHE A 117 12.76 -4.76 -4.45
CA PHE A 117 13.15 -5.95 -3.68
C PHE A 117 13.48 -7.12 -4.61
N ALA A 118 12.65 -7.40 -5.61
CA ALA A 118 12.87 -8.47 -6.57
C ALA A 118 14.18 -8.29 -7.34
N MET A 119 14.46 -7.07 -7.78
CA MET A 119 15.74 -6.72 -8.44
C MET A 119 16.93 -6.93 -7.50
N ALA A 120 16.87 -6.42 -6.27
CA ALA A 120 17.96 -6.56 -5.31
C ALA A 120 18.23 -8.01 -4.90
N ALA A 121 17.18 -8.83 -4.80
CA ALA A 121 17.28 -10.25 -4.46
C ALA A 121 17.63 -11.16 -5.67
N GLY A 122 17.61 -10.63 -6.88
CA GLY A 122 17.80 -11.40 -8.12
C GLY A 122 16.70 -12.45 -8.34
N VAL A 123 15.45 -12.10 -8.06
CA VAL A 123 14.27 -12.96 -8.20
C VAL A 123 13.19 -12.32 -9.06
N LYS A 124 12.20 -13.11 -9.46
CA LYS A 124 11.05 -12.63 -10.23
C LYS A 124 9.75 -13.11 -9.60
N PHE A 125 8.84 -12.16 -9.35
CA PHE A 125 7.48 -12.41 -8.88
C PHE A 125 6.46 -12.09 -9.98
N ASN A 126 5.23 -12.56 -9.81
CA ASN A 126 4.09 -12.19 -10.64
C ASN A 126 3.16 -11.27 -9.82
N HIS A 127 3.04 -10.01 -10.23
CA HIS A 127 2.22 -9.04 -9.52
C HIS A 127 0.75 -9.12 -9.89
N ILE A 128 -0.13 -9.04 -8.90
CA ILE A 128 -1.59 -9.04 -9.08
C ILE A 128 -2.15 -7.73 -8.51
N PRO A 129 -2.51 -6.76 -9.37
CA PRO A 129 -3.00 -5.46 -8.93
C PRO A 129 -4.47 -5.54 -8.50
N PHE A 130 -4.80 -4.88 -7.39
CA PHE A 130 -6.15 -4.69 -6.89
C PHE A 130 -6.50 -3.19 -6.85
N LYS A 131 -7.78 -2.86 -6.70
CA LYS A 131 -8.25 -1.47 -6.61
C LYS A 131 -7.79 -0.77 -5.32
N GLY A 132 -7.49 -1.53 -4.27
CA GLY A 132 -7.03 -1.04 -2.98
C GLY A 132 -6.48 -2.15 -2.10
N GLY A 133 -5.87 -1.78 -0.96
CA GLY A 133 -5.26 -2.72 -0.02
C GLY A 133 -6.27 -3.69 0.60
N ALA A 134 -7.52 -3.27 0.81
CA ALA A 134 -8.56 -4.14 1.37
C ALA A 134 -8.87 -5.33 0.44
N ASP A 135 -9.02 -5.09 -0.86
CA ASP A 135 -9.26 -6.14 -1.84
C ASP A 135 -8.05 -7.08 -1.97
N ALA A 136 -6.84 -6.50 -1.98
CA ALA A 136 -5.59 -7.26 -2.00
C ALA A 136 -5.46 -8.17 -0.77
N LEU A 137 -5.76 -7.64 0.42
CA LEU A 137 -5.77 -8.42 1.66
C LEU A 137 -6.76 -9.59 1.60
N GLN A 138 -8.00 -9.35 1.14
CA GLN A 138 -9.01 -10.40 1.03
C GLN A 138 -8.59 -11.50 0.06
N ALA A 139 -7.96 -11.16 -1.06
CA ALA A 139 -7.47 -12.14 -2.02
C ALA A 139 -6.39 -13.06 -1.42
N VAL A 140 -5.50 -12.51 -0.58
CA VAL A 140 -4.49 -13.32 0.13
C VAL A 140 -5.11 -14.13 1.25
N LEU A 141 -6.03 -13.57 2.04
CA LEU A 141 -6.75 -14.31 3.08
C LEU A 141 -7.58 -15.47 2.51
N GLY A 142 -8.11 -15.31 1.30
CA GLY A 142 -8.82 -16.36 0.56
C GLY A 142 -7.91 -17.38 -0.13
N GLY A 143 -6.57 -17.23 -0.06
CA GLY A 143 -5.62 -18.13 -0.70
C GLY A 143 -5.53 -18.02 -2.23
N HIS A 144 -6.07 -16.94 -2.82
CA HIS A 144 -6.04 -16.70 -4.26
C HIS A 144 -4.71 -16.10 -4.75
N VAL A 145 -3.94 -15.50 -3.85
CA VAL A 145 -2.63 -14.91 -4.09
C VAL A 145 -1.70 -15.30 -2.95
N ASP A 146 -0.45 -15.58 -3.24
CA ASP A 146 0.49 -16.16 -2.27
C ASP A 146 0.90 -15.19 -1.16
N MET A 147 1.10 -13.91 -1.48
CA MET A 147 1.57 -12.91 -0.51
C MET A 147 0.92 -11.55 -0.73
N LEU A 148 0.89 -10.77 0.35
CA LEU A 148 0.43 -9.39 0.39
C LEU A 148 1.63 -8.45 0.45
N ALA A 149 1.68 -7.49 -0.47
CA ALA A 149 2.55 -6.34 -0.40
C ALA A 149 1.69 -5.10 -0.12
N ASP A 150 1.63 -4.67 1.14
CA ASP A 150 0.77 -3.55 1.51
C ASP A 150 1.38 -2.73 2.65
N SER A 151 0.69 -1.64 3.00
CA SER A 151 1.02 -0.82 4.17
C SER A 151 0.63 -1.54 5.47
N SER A 152 -0.15 -0.94 6.34
CA SER A 152 -0.43 -1.52 7.66
C SER A 152 -1.66 -2.45 7.71
N SER A 153 -2.30 -2.76 6.58
CA SER A 153 -3.51 -3.61 6.56
C SER A 153 -3.27 -5.04 7.05
N TRP A 154 -2.05 -5.53 6.93
CA TRP A 154 -1.60 -6.83 7.44
C TRP A 154 -1.53 -6.88 8.97
N ALA A 155 -1.34 -5.74 9.66
CA ALA A 155 -1.06 -5.70 11.08
C ALA A 155 -2.14 -6.35 11.96
N PRO A 156 -3.44 -6.05 11.83
CA PRO A 156 -4.49 -6.73 12.59
C PRO A 156 -4.55 -8.25 12.33
N GLN A 157 -4.16 -8.68 11.13
CA GLN A 157 -4.16 -10.09 10.76
C GLN A 157 -2.97 -10.85 11.34
N VAL A 158 -1.82 -10.17 11.46
CA VAL A 158 -0.64 -10.69 12.15
C VAL A 158 -0.92 -10.80 13.65
N ASP A 159 -1.49 -9.77 14.26
CA ASP A 159 -1.89 -9.79 15.67
C ASP A 159 -2.91 -10.90 15.98
N ALA A 160 -3.82 -11.17 15.06
CA ALA A 160 -4.81 -12.24 15.17
C ALA A 160 -4.24 -13.64 14.81
N GLY A 161 -2.96 -13.77 14.49
CA GLY A 161 -2.30 -15.02 14.11
C GLY A 161 -2.74 -15.59 12.75
N LYS A 162 -3.47 -14.83 11.94
CA LYS A 162 -3.94 -15.25 10.61
C LYS A 162 -2.87 -15.08 9.53
N MET A 163 -1.99 -14.11 9.72
CA MET A 163 -0.88 -13.81 8.79
C MET A 163 0.45 -13.79 9.54
N ARG A 164 1.54 -13.94 8.77
CA ARG A 164 2.92 -13.74 9.21
C ARG A 164 3.54 -12.64 8.37
N LEU A 165 4.15 -11.66 9.04
CA LEU A 165 4.97 -10.66 8.40
C LEU A 165 6.37 -11.25 8.16
N LEU A 166 6.84 -11.22 6.91
CA LEU A 166 8.18 -11.72 6.54
C LEU A 166 9.22 -10.61 6.56
N ALA A 167 8.83 -9.40 6.13
CA ALA A 167 9.71 -8.24 6.11
C ALA A 167 8.90 -6.94 6.12
N THR A 168 9.54 -5.86 6.55
CA THR A 168 9.08 -4.48 6.35
C THR A 168 10.12 -3.69 5.55
N TRP A 169 9.66 -2.70 4.78
CA TRP A 169 10.53 -1.77 4.08
C TRP A 169 10.84 -0.58 5.00
N GLY A 170 12.10 -0.39 5.32
CA GLY A 170 12.60 0.70 6.15
C GLY A 170 14.02 0.44 6.60
N GLU A 171 14.71 1.49 6.99
CA GLU A 171 16.11 1.41 7.46
C GLU A 171 16.25 0.63 8.78
N GLN A 172 15.18 0.58 9.55
CA GLN A 172 15.18 -0.07 10.86
C GLN A 172 13.98 -0.99 11.02
N ARG A 173 14.12 -2.01 11.86
CA ARG A 173 13.00 -2.84 12.29
C ARG A 173 11.97 -2.00 13.02
N THR A 174 10.70 -2.31 12.80
CA THR A 174 9.62 -1.69 13.58
C THR A 174 9.69 -2.12 15.04
N LYS A 175 9.23 -1.28 15.96
CA LYS A 175 9.25 -1.63 17.39
C LYS A 175 8.29 -2.77 17.75
N ARG A 176 7.27 -3.02 16.93
CA ARG A 176 6.21 -3.99 17.23
C ARG A 176 6.32 -5.29 16.42
N TYR A 177 6.87 -5.23 15.22
CA TYR A 177 6.94 -6.35 14.28
C TYR A 177 8.35 -6.62 13.80
#